data_34449d3e5712e7bfbb00818a1c2cd8a1
#
_entry.id   34449d3e5712e7bfbb00818a1c2cd8a1
#
_cell.length_a   1.000
_cell.length_b   1.000
_cell.length_c   1.000
_cell.angle_alpha   90.00
_cell.angle_beta   90.00
_cell.angle_gamma   90.00
#
_symmetry.space_group_name_H-M   'P 1'
#
loop_
_entity.id
_entity.type
_entity.pdbx_description
1 polymer ?
#
loop_
_entity_poly.entity_id
_entity_poly.type
_entity_poly.pdbx_seq_one_letter_code
_entity_poly.pdbx_strand_id
1 'polypeptide(L)'
;MANSCFYIGTRQKMLEMRAPSVNMPSSKQGWSSQLNFLNGGTRVRRSKAAAKQYTLTWNILDRDEARKILDLADGIYGNGHIYWHDPFAADRNALPQWWASPMQGGYDGLPLNAGLPGRLVATPANTLNLPVESIEYDVTLGRTRSVWIPIPDGYTAWVGAYGQSGTGGRLTATPTTGPTSEGAQQTLALLAVSNNARFTKSYSSSSYDGLQLSLAGSGTITLTGIMVQVIKTGVNPGPGMFISGQGNSGCSFVTQPQYTPYSAAFDRVGVVAELAETGGWNQ
;
A
#
# COMPACT_ATOMS: atom_id res chain seq x y z
N MET A 1 -1.91 25.75 -11.21
CA MET A 1 -1.53 24.33 -11.39
C MET A 1 -1.09 23.85 -10.02
N ALA A 2 -1.79 22.87 -9.44
CA ALA A 2 -1.38 22.32 -8.17
C ALA A 2 -0.03 21.60 -8.38
N ASN A 3 1.02 22.06 -7.71
CA ASN A 3 2.24 21.29 -7.60
C ASN A 3 1.87 19.99 -6.88
N SER A 4 1.76 18.90 -7.61
CA SER A 4 1.60 17.59 -7.02
C SER A 4 2.94 17.22 -6.39
N CYS A 5 3.07 17.45 -5.10
CA CYS A 5 4.24 17.02 -4.36
C CYS A 5 4.27 15.49 -4.35
N PHE A 6 5.37 14.94 -4.76
CA PHE A 6 5.66 13.51 -4.68
C PHE A 6 6.59 13.29 -3.48
N TYR A 7 6.25 12.34 -2.65
CA TYR A 7 7.07 11.99 -1.48
C TYR A 7 7.56 10.56 -1.65
N ILE A 8 8.86 10.34 -1.45
CA ILE A 8 9.51 9.04 -1.50
C ILE A 8 10.52 8.93 -0.34
N GLY A 9 10.63 7.77 0.26
CA GLY A 9 11.59 7.58 1.36
C GLY A 9 11.38 6.29 2.12
N THR A 10 11.97 6.22 3.29
CA THR A 10 11.81 5.15 4.27
C THR A 10 10.88 5.60 5.41
N ARG A 11 10.50 4.68 6.31
CA ARG A 11 9.82 5.07 7.57
C ARG A 11 10.62 6.07 8.41
N GLN A 12 11.94 6.11 8.22
CA GLN A 12 12.81 7.01 8.96
C GLN A 12 12.82 8.43 8.40
N LYS A 13 12.71 8.54 7.07
CA LYS A 13 12.76 9.84 6.38
C LYS A 13 12.01 9.79 5.07
N MET A 14 10.94 10.56 4.97
CA MET A 14 10.28 10.88 3.70
C MET A 14 10.87 12.15 3.10
N LEU A 15 11.10 12.12 1.81
CA LEU A 15 11.69 13.22 1.03
C LEU A 15 10.61 13.78 0.12
N GLU A 16 10.40 15.08 0.16
CA GLU A 16 9.60 15.78 -0.84
C GLU A 16 10.44 15.99 -2.10
N MET A 17 9.85 15.65 -3.22
CA MET A 17 10.50 15.71 -4.52
C MET A 17 9.53 16.14 -5.61
N ARG A 18 10.07 16.55 -6.75
CA ARG A 18 9.28 16.70 -7.96
C ARG A 18 8.69 15.34 -8.35
N ALA A 19 7.43 15.34 -8.79
CA ALA A 19 6.79 14.12 -9.29
C ALA A 19 7.57 13.53 -10.48
N PRO A 20 7.70 12.21 -10.57
CA PRO A 20 8.26 11.57 -11.76
C PRO A 20 7.42 11.86 -12.99
N SER A 21 7.99 11.66 -14.15
CA SER A 21 7.32 11.89 -15.44
C SER A 21 6.05 11.05 -15.54
N VAL A 22 5.06 11.53 -16.28
CA VAL A 22 3.66 11.09 -16.31
C VAL A 22 3.41 9.60 -16.55
N ASN A 23 4.38 8.84 -17.01
CA ASN A 23 4.29 7.39 -17.15
C ASN A 23 5.13 6.71 -16.06
N MET A 24 4.48 6.31 -14.99
CA MET A 24 5.05 5.36 -14.04
C MET A 24 4.58 3.94 -14.44
N PRO A 25 5.24 3.26 -15.38
CA PRO A 25 4.84 1.93 -15.77
C PRO A 25 4.96 1.01 -14.55
N SER A 26 3.87 0.34 -14.23
CA SER A 26 3.87 -0.72 -13.25
C SER A 26 3.57 -2.05 -13.94
N SER A 27 4.40 -3.03 -13.74
CA SER A 27 4.16 -4.40 -14.20
C SER A 27 3.93 -5.31 -13.01
N LYS A 28 3.00 -6.26 -13.15
CA LYS A 28 2.85 -7.33 -12.18
C LYS A 28 3.72 -8.50 -12.61
N GLN A 29 4.71 -8.84 -11.82
CA GLN A 29 5.47 -10.06 -12.03
C GLN A 29 4.74 -11.24 -11.39
N GLY A 30 3.96 -11.96 -12.20
CA GLY A 30 3.37 -13.23 -11.82
C GLY A 30 4.00 -14.36 -12.62
N TRP A 31 4.22 -15.49 -11.98
CA TRP A 31 4.55 -16.69 -12.74
C TRP A 31 3.29 -17.46 -13.11
N SER A 32 3.31 -18.08 -14.28
CA SER A 32 2.31 -19.07 -14.66
C SER A 32 3.03 -20.33 -15.13
N SER A 33 2.52 -21.49 -14.74
CA SER A 33 2.95 -22.77 -15.29
C SER A 33 1.76 -23.47 -15.93
N GLN A 34 1.99 -24.02 -17.09
CA GLN A 34 1.01 -24.81 -17.84
C GLN A 34 1.46 -26.27 -17.84
N LEU A 35 0.58 -27.15 -17.39
CA LEU A 35 0.75 -28.58 -17.47
C LEU A 35 -0.22 -29.12 -18.52
N ASN A 36 0.31 -29.72 -19.56
CA ASN A 36 -0.47 -30.42 -20.58
C ASN A 36 -0.48 -31.91 -20.24
N PHE A 37 -1.65 -32.49 -20.17
CA PHE A 37 -1.82 -33.92 -19.92
C PHE A 37 -1.89 -34.68 -21.24
N LEU A 38 -1.46 -35.94 -21.22
CA LEU A 38 -1.48 -36.83 -22.40
C LEU A 38 -2.87 -37.05 -22.99
N ASN A 39 -3.92 -36.85 -22.19
CA ASN A 39 -5.32 -36.91 -22.62
C ASN A 39 -5.85 -35.61 -23.26
N GLY A 40 -4.97 -34.65 -23.57
CA GLY A 40 -5.33 -33.36 -24.16
C GLY A 40 -5.83 -32.32 -23.15
N GLY A 41 -5.94 -32.65 -21.87
CA GLY A 41 -6.29 -31.69 -20.82
C GLY A 41 -5.14 -30.75 -20.51
N THR A 42 -5.45 -29.51 -20.16
CA THR A 42 -4.47 -28.50 -19.76
C THR A 42 -4.82 -27.93 -18.39
N ARG A 43 -3.85 -27.88 -17.50
CA ARG A 43 -3.96 -27.20 -16.20
C ARG A 43 -3.03 -26.01 -16.17
N VAL A 44 -3.57 -24.83 -15.94
CA VAL A 44 -2.79 -23.60 -15.77
C VAL A 44 -2.78 -23.22 -14.29
N ARG A 45 -1.59 -23.10 -13.72
CA ARG A 45 -1.38 -22.50 -12.40
C ARG A 45 -0.86 -21.08 -12.61
N ARG A 46 -1.43 -20.13 -11.92
CA ARG A 46 -1.00 -18.72 -11.93
C ARG A 46 -0.77 -18.26 -10.51
N SER A 47 0.32 -17.48 -10.31
CA SER A 47 0.44 -16.67 -9.11
C SER A 47 -0.63 -15.57 -9.16
N LYS A 48 -1.50 -15.50 -8.17
CA LYS A 48 -2.56 -14.49 -8.09
C LYS A 48 -2.06 -13.20 -7.44
N ALA A 49 -1.09 -13.26 -6.52
CA ALA A 49 -0.38 -12.11 -6.01
C ALA A 49 0.98 -12.02 -6.71
N ALA A 50 1.08 -11.07 -7.57
CA ALA A 50 2.33 -10.71 -8.18
C ALA A 50 2.85 -9.45 -7.51
N ALA A 51 4.11 -9.48 -7.07
CA ALA A 51 4.82 -8.27 -6.69
C ALA A 51 4.79 -7.30 -7.88
N LYS A 52 4.46 -6.06 -7.61
CA LYS A 52 4.54 -5.04 -8.64
C LYS A 52 5.99 -4.57 -8.76
N GLN A 53 6.41 -4.32 -9.99
CA GLN A 53 7.61 -3.55 -10.28
C GLN A 53 7.20 -2.20 -10.82
N TYR A 54 7.95 -1.19 -10.45
CA TYR A 54 7.71 0.20 -10.83
C TYR A 54 8.98 0.78 -11.43
N THR A 55 8.83 1.56 -12.48
CA THR A 55 9.90 2.37 -13.03
C THR A 55 9.55 3.83 -12.84
N LEU A 56 10.27 4.49 -11.96
CA LEU A 56 10.14 5.92 -11.71
C LEU A 56 11.16 6.66 -12.57
N THR A 57 10.70 7.53 -13.44
CA THR A 57 11.56 8.28 -14.36
C THR A 57 11.40 9.77 -14.13
N TRP A 58 12.50 10.43 -13.85
CA TRP A 58 12.61 11.87 -13.82
C TRP A 58 13.46 12.32 -15.02
N ASN A 59 12.82 12.92 -16.00
CA ASN A 59 13.55 13.36 -17.19
C ASN A 59 14.48 14.53 -16.90
N ILE A 60 14.08 15.42 -16.00
CA ILE A 60 14.87 16.60 -15.65
C ILE A 60 14.73 16.86 -14.15
N LEU A 61 15.80 16.66 -13.40
CA LEU A 61 15.95 17.03 -12.01
C LEU A 61 17.13 17.99 -11.84
N ASP A 62 17.10 18.75 -10.75
CA ASP A 62 18.30 19.41 -10.25
C ASP A 62 19.25 18.36 -9.65
N ARG A 63 20.53 18.61 -9.69
CA ARG A 63 21.55 17.68 -9.18
C ARG A 63 21.32 17.30 -7.72
N ASP A 64 20.90 18.27 -6.89
CA ASP A 64 20.62 18.04 -5.48
C ASP A 64 19.39 17.14 -5.27
N GLU A 65 18.34 17.29 -6.07
CA GLU A 65 17.19 16.39 -6.05
C GLU A 65 17.58 14.98 -6.52
N ALA A 66 18.36 14.87 -7.58
CA ALA A 66 18.85 13.60 -8.07
C ALA A 66 19.71 12.88 -7.03
N ARG A 67 20.57 13.64 -6.32
CA ARG A 67 21.39 13.09 -5.25
C ARG A 67 20.57 12.48 -4.12
N LYS A 68 19.43 13.08 -3.77
CA LYS A 68 18.53 12.50 -2.76
C LYS A 68 18.07 11.08 -3.13
N ILE A 69 17.83 10.80 -4.42
CA ILE A 69 17.43 9.45 -4.88
C ILE A 69 18.60 8.47 -4.75
N LEU A 70 19.81 8.90 -5.10
CA LEU A 70 21.02 8.08 -4.94
C LEU A 70 21.30 7.81 -3.46
N ASP A 71 21.26 8.85 -2.64
CA ASP A 71 21.45 8.74 -1.19
C ASP A 71 20.39 7.83 -0.54
N LEU A 72 19.15 7.82 -1.08
CA LEU A 72 18.10 6.91 -0.65
C LEU A 72 18.43 5.46 -1.01
N ALA A 73 18.95 5.22 -2.22
CA ALA A 73 19.39 3.90 -2.65
C ALA A 73 20.59 3.39 -1.87
N ASP A 74 21.47 4.29 -1.45
CA ASP A 74 22.63 3.99 -0.62
C ASP A 74 22.31 3.86 0.89
N GLY A 75 21.02 4.01 1.26
CA GLY A 75 20.56 3.84 2.64
C GLY A 75 20.87 5.01 3.58
N ILE A 76 21.29 6.17 3.08
CA ILE A 76 21.57 7.37 3.90
C ILE A 76 20.34 7.81 4.70
N TYR A 77 19.15 7.61 4.16
CA TYR A 77 17.88 7.95 4.81
C TYR A 77 17.22 6.74 5.52
N GLY A 78 18.01 5.71 5.82
CA GLY A 78 17.62 4.50 6.55
C GLY A 78 17.58 3.24 5.67
N ASN A 79 17.95 2.12 6.29
CA ASN A 79 17.98 0.79 5.65
C ASN A 79 16.62 0.11 5.83
N GLY A 80 15.63 0.53 5.12
CA GLY A 80 14.29 -0.05 5.21
C GLY A 80 13.62 -0.15 3.85
N HIS A 81 12.37 -0.55 3.88
CA HIS A 81 11.56 -0.49 2.67
C HIS A 81 11.38 0.95 2.21
N ILE A 82 11.33 1.12 0.91
CA ILE A 82 11.04 2.39 0.26
C ILE A 82 9.52 2.49 0.07
N TYR A 83 8.97 3.61 0.48
CA TYR A 83 7.57 3.98 0.30
C TYR A 83 7.48 5.26 -0.50
N TRP A 84 6.41 5.44 -1.23
CA TRP A 84 6.12 6.73 -1.83
C TRP A 84 4.64 7.06 -1.76
N HIS A 85 4.35 8.34 -1.71
CA HIS A 85 3.03 8.88 -1.82
C HIS A 85 2.79 9.30 -3.27
N ASP A 86 1.97 8.55 -3.97
CA ASP A 86 1.42 8.91 -5.27
C ASP A 86 0.09 9.64 -5.03
N PRO A 87 -0.03 10.93 -5.33
CA PRO A 87 -1.26 11.69 -5.08
C PRO A 87 -2.49 11.06 -5.75
N PHE A 88 -2.34 10.45 -6.93
CA PHE A 88 -3.46 9.81 -7.63
C PHE A 88 -3.93 8.53 -6.94
N ALA A 89 -3.02 7.70 -6.48
CA ALA A 89 -3.35 6.50 -5.74
C ALA A 89 -3.87 6.84 -4.34
N ALA A 90 -3.26 7.80 -3.67
CA ALA A 90 -3.59 8.21 -2.32
C ALA A 90 -4.95 8.91 -2.22
N ASP A 91 -5.33 9.69 -3.23
CA ASP A 91 -6.65 10.32 -3.34
C ASP A 91 -7.80 9.30 -3.54
N ARG A 92 -7.48 8.10 -3.94
CA ARG A 92 -8.46 7.01 -4.13
C ARG A 92 -8.39 5.98 -3.01
N ASN A 93 -7.33 5.17 -2.99
CA ASN A 93 -7.04 4.22 -1.94
C ASN A 93 -5.53 3.93 -1.93
N ALA A 94 -4.84 4.49 -0.94
CA ALA A 94 -3.39 4.39 -0.79
C ALA A 94 -2.88 2.98 -0.44
N LEU A 95 -3.77 2.05 -0.14
CA LEU A 95 -3.40 0.68 0.14
C LEU A 95 -3.00 -0.08 -1.13
N PRO A 96 -2.06 -1.03 -1.04
CA PRO A 96 -1.87 -2.01 -2.09
C PRO A 96 -3.15 -2.84 -2.27
N GLN A 97 -3.38 -3.30 -3.49
CA GLN A 97 -4.62 -3.98 -3.88
C GLN A 97 -4.99 -5.15 -2.95
N TRP A 98 -4.00 -5.92 -2.56
CA TRP A 98 -4.18 -7.12 -1.73
C TRP A 98 -4.49 -6.81 -0.24
N TRP A 99 -4.21 -5.59 0.23
CA TRP A 99 -4.68 -5.08 1.52
C TRP A 99 -6.06 -4.46 1.42
N ALA A 100 -6.29 -3.65 0.39
CA ALA A 100 -7.57 -2.98 0.18
C ALA A 100 -8.71 -3.98 -0.06
N SER A 101 -8.44 -5.00 -0.86
CA SER A 101 -9.40 -6.05 -1.21
C SER A 101 -8.75 -7.41 -1.00
N PRO A 102 -8.80 -7.95 0.21
CA PRO A 102 -8.11 -9.20 0.54
C PRO A 102 -8.42 -10.37 -0.39
N MET A 103 -9.56 -10.34 -1.06
CA MET A 103 -9.99 -11.35 -2.02
C MET A 103 -9.50 -11.14 -3.44
N GLN A 104 -9.18 -9.91 -3.84
CA GLN A 104 -8.75 -9.63 -5.22
C GLN A 104 -7.34 -10.17 -5.53
N GLY A 105 -6.53 -10.36 -4.53
CA GLY A 105 -5.23 -11.03 -4.65
C GLY A 105 -5.35 -12.52 -4.96
N GLY A 106 -6.53 -13.06 -4.77
CA GLY A 106 -6.81 -14.49 -4.84
C GLY A 106 -6.32 -15.25 -3.61
N TYR A 107 -6.98 -16.34 -3.33
CA TYR A 107 -6.74 -17.17 -2.15
C TYR A 107 -5.28 -17.64 -2.03
N ASP A 108 -4.63 -17.93 -3.17
CA ASP A 108 -3.24 -18.39 -3.21
C ASP A 108 -2.21 -17.26 -3.14
N GLY A 109 -2.66 -16.02 -3.22
CA GLY A 109 -1.76 -14.88 -3.36
C GLY A 109 -1.78 -13.92 -2.21
N LEU A 110 -2.72 -14.12 -1.33
CA LEU A 110 -2.66 -13.36 -0.11
C LEU A 110 -1.50 -13.83 0.72
N PRO A 111 -1.00 -12.90 1.46
CA PRO A 111 -0.24 -13.21 2.63
C PRO A 111 -0.93 -14.17 3.61
N LEU A 112 -2.08 -14.72 3.32
CA LEU A 112 -2.63 -15.89 3.99
C LEU A 112 -1.61 -17.02 4.07
N ASN A 113 -0.86 -17.23 2.99
CA ASN A 113 0.23 -18.20 2.98
C ASN A 113 1.38 -17.83 3.93
N ALA A 114 1.44 -16.61 4.43
CA ALA A 114 2.36 -16.25 5.50
C ALA A 114 1.79 -16.58 6.89
N GLY A 115 0.84 -17.50 6.97
CA GLY A 115 0.48 -18.19 8.20
C GLY A 115 -0.72 -17.66 8.97
N LEU A 116 -1.58 -16.83 8.36
CA LEU A 116 -2.92 -16.61 8.89
C LEU A 116 -3.88 -17.52 8.13
N PRO A 117 -4.44 -18.55 8.78
CA PRO A 117 -5.48 -19.33 8.17
C PRO A 117 -6.71 -18.45 7.93
N GLY A 118 -7.33 -18.61 6.78
CA GLY A 118 -8.52 -17.88 6.42
C GLY A 118 -9.40 -18.67 5.50
N ARG A 119 -10.68 -18.37 5.50
CA ARG A 119 -11.67 -18.96 4.60
C ARG A 119 -12.43 -17.88 3.85
N LEU A 120 -12.88 -18.23 2.65
CA LEU A 120 -13.76 -17.40 1.86
C LEU A 120 -15.18 -17.43 2.42
N VAL A 121 -15.80 -16.27 2.48
CA VAL A 121 -17.19 -16.08 2.89
C VAL A 121 -17.87 -15.19 1.87
N ALA A 122 -19.07 -15.54 1.46
CA ALA A 122 -19.82 -14.68 0.54
C ALA A 122 -20.11 -13.31 1.19
N THR A 123 -19.85 -12.26 0.45
CA THR A 123 -20.26 -10.90 0.86
C THR A 123 -21.75 -10.74 0.57
N PRO A 124 -22.56 -10.22 1.52
CA PRO A 124 -23.92 -9.86 1.24
C PRO A 124 -24.04 -8.89 0.06
N ALA A 125 -25.16 -8.97 -0.68
CA ALA A 125 -25.43 -8.04 -1.77
C ALA A 125 -25.31 -6.58 -1.30
N ASN A 126 -24.58 -5.76 -2.05
CA ASN A 126 -24.35 -4.38 -1.70
C ASN A 126 -24.30 -3.47 -2.93
N THR A 127 -24.51 -2.18 -2.70
CA THR A 127 -24.45 -1.14 -3.74
C THR A 127 -23.15 -0.35 -3.68
N LEU A 128 -22.20 -0.77 -2.84
CA LEU A 128 -20.98 -0.01 -2.52
C LEU A 128 -19.78 -0.42 -3.37
N ASN A 129 -19.97 -1.28 -4.35
CA ASN A 129 -18.90 -1.84 -5.19
C ASN A 129 -17.85 -2.64 -4.39
N LEU A 130 -18.24 -3.20 -3.25
CA LEU A 130 -17.41 -4.10 -2.47
C LEU A 130 -17.20 -5.44 -3.19
N PRO A 131 -16.09 -6.14 -2.90
CA PRO A 131 -15.85 -7.48 -3.42
C PRO A 131 -17.02 -8.43 -3.10
N VAL A 132 -17.32 -9.34 -4.03
CA VAL A 132 -18.39 -10.34 -3.88
C VAL A 132 -18.07 -11.42 -2.84
N GLU A 133 -16.81 -11.52 -2.46
CA GLU A 133 -16.34 -12.43 -1.44
C GLU A 133 -15.52 -11.65 -0.40
N SER A 134 -15.67 -12.05 0.84
CA SER A 134 -14.91 -11.58 2.00
C SER A 134 -13.97 -12.68 2.45
N ILE A 135 -13.02 -12.34 3.27
CA ILE A 135 -12.16 -13.32 3.90
C ILE A 135 -12.33 -13.26 5.42
N GLU A 136 -12.55 -14.41 6.01
CA GLU A 136 -12.50 -14.58 7.45
C GLU A 136 -11.09 -15.08 7.83
N TYR A 137 -10.37 -14.28 8.61
CA TYR A 137 -9.05 -14.61 9.13
C TYR A 137 -9.17 -15.16 10.55
N ASP A 138 -8.39 -16.18 10.85
CA ASP A 138 -8.09 -16.59 12.21
C ASP A 138 -6.76 -15.95 12.63
N VAL A 139 -6.83 -15.01 13.57
CA VAL A 139 -5.67 -14.27 14.09
C VAL A 139 -5.12 -14.85 15.41
N THR A 140 -5.60 -16.01 15.83
CA THR A 140 -5.15 -16.66 17.10
C THR A 140 -3.69 -17.07 17.08
N LEU A 141 -3.09 -17.26 15.91
CA LEU A 141 -1.72 -17.78 15.79
C LEU A 141 -0.64 -16.72 15.96
N GLY A 142 -0.97 -15.52 16.46
CA GLY A 142 0.00 -14.53 16.92
C GLY A 142 0.90 -13.91 15.84
N ARG A 143 0.61 -14.16 14.58
CA ARG A 143 1.33 -13.52 13.46
C ARG A 143 0.63 -12.23 13.08
N THR A 144 1.14 -11.14 13.55
CA THR A 144 0.70 -9.81 13.12
C THR A 144 1.07 -9.58 11.66
N ARG A 145 0.12 -9.05 10.93
CA ARG A 145 0.34 -8.54 9.58
C ARG A 145 0.09 -7.07 9.59
N SER A 146 1.02 -6.35 9.02
CA SER A 146 0.94 -4.91 8.97
C SER A 146 1.27 -4.38 7.58
N VAL A 147 0.71 -3.23 7.28
CA VAL A 147 1.09 -2.37 6.16
C VAL A 147 1.28 -0.96 6.71
N TRP A 148 2.33 -0.31 6.29
CA TRP A 148 2.60 1.07 6.63
C TRP A 148 2.30 1.99 5.45
N ILE A 149 1.71 3.15 5.73
CA ILE A 149 1.28 4.15 4.74
C ILE A 149 1.83 5.49 5.19
N PRO A 150 2.59 6.20 4.33
CA PRO A 150 3.08 7.53 4.65
C PRO A 150 1.95 8.56 4.71
N ILE A 151 2.06 9.51 5.65
CA ILE A 151 1.22 10.71 5.75
C ILE A 151 2.11 11.94 5.57
N PRO A 152 2.27 12.44 4.35
CA PRO A 152 3.11 13.60 4.09
C PRO A 152 2.61 14.86 4.77
N ASP A 153 3.49 15.83 4.98
CA ASP A 153 3.14 17.12 5.56
C ASP A 153 2.01 17.81 4.79
N GLY A 154 1.04 18.32 5.52
CA GLY A 154 -0.15 18.95 4.95
C GLY A 154 -1.24 17.98 4.50
N TYR A 155 -1.10 16.69 4.80
CA TYR A 155 -2.08 15.65 4.45
C TYR A 155 -2.74 15.03 5.68
N THR A 156 -3.88 14.40 5.46
CA THR A 156 -4.64 13.64 6.46
C THR A 156 -5.00 12.27 5.87
N ALA A 157 -4.68 11.20 6.61
CA ALA A 157 -5.10 9.85 6.25
C ALA A 157 -6.49 9.58 6.84
N TRP A 158 -7.43 9.20 5.98
CA TRP A 158 -8.77 8.77 6.33
C TRP A 158 -8.88 7.26 6.18
N VAL A 159 -9.32 6.59 7.23
CA VAL A 159 -9.31 5.11 7.29
C VAL A 159 -10.70 4.57 7.57
N GLY A 160 -11.07 3.54 6.82
CA GLY A 160 -12.28 2.76 7.03
C GLY A 160 -12.14 1.34 6.53
N ALA A 161 -12.89 0.44 7.12
CA ALA A 161 -12.90 -0.96 6.72
C ALA A 161 -14.31 -1.53 6.78
N TYR A 162 -14.66 -2.35 5.82
CA TYR A 162 -15.90 -3.10 5.78
C TYR A 162 -15.66 -4.54 6.21
N GLY A 163 -16.56 -5.05 7.02
CA GLY A 163 -16.46 -6.41 7.52
C GLY A 163 -17.27 -6.62 8.80
N GLN A 164 -16.91 -7.67 9.51
CA GLN A 164 -17.51 -8.05 10.78
C GLN A 164 -16.43 -8.47 11.77
N SER A 165 -16.52 -7.96 12.99
CA SER A 165 -15.71 -8.47 14.09
C SER A 165 -16.21 -9.88 14.45
N GLY A 166 -15.32 -10.84 14.44
CA GLY A 166 -15.60 -12.20 14.94
C GLY A 166 -15.33 -12.32 16.43
N THR A 167 -14.82 -13.45 16.86
CA THR A 167 -14.60 -13.80 18.27
C THR A 167 -13.35 -13.20 18.90
N GLY A 168 -12.92 -12.00 18.50
CA GLY A 168 -11.79 -11.30 19.14
C GLY A 168 -10.67 -10.89 18.18
N GLY A 169 -10.77 -11.22 16.90
CA GLY A 169 -9.94 -10.64 15.86
C GLY A 169 -10.31 -9.18 15.61
N ARG A 170 -9.33 -8.33 15.36
CA ARG A 170 -9.52 -6.89 15.16
C ARG A 170 -8.56 -6.34 14.12
N LEU A 171 -9.01 -5.35 13.40
CA LEU A 171 -8.16 -4.49 12.60
C LEU A 171 -7.76 -3.28 13.45
N THR A 172 -6.48 -3.01 13.52
CA THR A 172 -5.94 -1.92 14.33
C THR A 172 -5.20 -0.93 13.45
N ALA A 173 -5.19 0.32 13.89
CA ALA A 173 -4.42 1.41 13.30
C ALA A 173 -3.49 1.98 14.37
N THR A 174 -2.20 2.02 14.07
CA THR A 174 -1.18 2.61 14.93
C THR A 174 -0.54 3.76 14.17
N PRO A 175 -0.79 5.01 14.57
CA PRO A 175 -0.10 6.15 13.97
C PRO A 175 1.37 6.14 14.38
N THR A 176 2.24 6.58 13.50
CA THR A 176 3.68 6.62 13.71
C THR A 176 4.22 8.05 13.65
N THR A 177 5.27 8.32 14.43
CA THR A 177 6.00 9.57 14.41
C THR A 177 7.51 9.25 14.41
N GLY A 178 8.18 9.56 13.33
CA GLY A 178 9.58 9.16 13.14
C GLY A 178 9.78 7.64 13.05
N PRO A 179 11.03 7.19 13.11
CA PRO A 179 11.38 5.80 12.78
C PRO A 179 10.92 4.79 13.82
N THR A 180 10.80 5.18 15.08
CA THR A 180 10.59 4.25 16.21
C THR A 180 9.42 4.61 17.13
N SER A 181 8.87 5.81 17.01
CA SER A 181 7.77 6.24 17.87
C SER A 181 6.43 5.79 17.30
N GLU A 182 5.69 5.06 18.11
CA GLU A 182 4.33 4.64 17.80
C GLU A 182 3.36 5.36 18.74
N GLY A 183 2.31 5.91 18.18
CA GLY A 183 1.19 6.41 18.94
C GLY A 183 0.33 5.28 19.51
N ALA A 184 -0.70 5.62 20.25
CA ALA A 184 -1.61 4.62 20.79
C ALA A 184 -2.30 3.82 19.69
N GLN A 185 -2.16 2.49 19.74
CA GLN A 185 -2.88 1.59 18.85
C GLN A 185 -4.38 1.72 19.07
N GLN A 186 -5.13 1.90 18.01
CA GLN A 186 -6.58 2.03 18.04
C GLN A 186 -7.24 0.90 17.26
N THR A 187 -8.25 0.28 17.84
CA THR A 187 -9.10 -0.66 17.12
C THR A 187 -10.02 0.12 16.17
N LEU A 188 -10.03 -0.27 14.91
CA LEU A 188 -10.92 0.29 13.91
C LEU A 188 -12.30 -0.37 13.99
N ALA A 189 -13.35 0.45 14.04
CA ALA A 189 -14.70 -0.05 13.89
C ALA A 189 -14.91 -0.53 12.44
N LEU A 190 -15.44 -1.73 12.27
CA LEU A 190 -15.79 -2.25 10.96
C LEU A 190 -17.16 -1.76 10.55
N LEU A 191 -17.26 -1.28 9.32
CA LEU A 191 -18.51 -0.86 8.71
C LEU A 191 -19.27 -2.08 8.18
N ALA A 192 -20.56 -2.12 8.42
CA ALA A 192 -21.41 -3.09 7.74
C ALA A 192 -21.43 -2.83 6.22
N VAL A 193 -21.56 -3.85 5.40
CA VAL A 193 -21.57 -3.75 3.94
C VAL A 193 -22.75 -2.94 3.39
N SER A 194 -23.77 -2.70 4.20
CA SER A 194 -24.90 -1.82 3.87
C SER A 194 -24.67 -0.35 4.22
N ASN A 195 -23.58 -0.03 4.90
CA ASN A 195 -23.30 1.34 5.35
C ASN A 195 -22.52 2.10 4.26
N ASN A 196 -23.04 3.23 3.80
CA ASN A 196 -22.40 4.05 2.77
C ASN A 196 -21.29 4.97 3.28
N ALA A 197 -21.00 5.02 4.57
CA ALA A 197 -19.82 5.67 5.10
C ALA A 197 -18.57 4.91 4.67
N ARG A 198 -17.51 5.65 4.28
CA ARG A 198 -16.24 5.04 3.86
C ARG A 198 -15.19 5.02 4.95
N PHE A 199 -15.28 5.93 5.90
CA PHE A 199 -14.23 6.20 6.87
C PHE A 199 -14.79 6.29 8.27
N THR A 200 -14.01 5.76 9.23
CA THR A 200 -14.34 5.77 10.66
C THR A 200 -13.35 6.55 11.49
N LYS A 201 -12.16 6.81 10.94
CA LYS A 201 -11.05 7.49 11.63
C LYS A 201 -10.24 8.34 10.67
N SER A 202 -9.58 9.38 11.22
CA SER A 202 -8.62 10.20 10.49
C SER A 202 -7.37 10.47 11.34
N TYR A 203 -6.24 10.63 10.66
CA TYR A 203 -4.91 10.88 11.24
C TYR A 203 -4.23 11.99 10.46
N SER A 204 -3.87 13.11 11.13
CA SER A 204 -3.26 14.27 10.48
C SER A 204 -1.74 14.23 10.54
N SER A 205 -1.09 14.72 9.49
CA SER A 205 0.36 14.92 9.45
C SER A 205 0.89 15.92 10.49
N SER A 206 0.04 16.78 11.05
CA SER A 206 0.44 17.65 12.16
C SER A 206 0.90 16.90 13.41
N SER A 207 0.55 15.62 13.50
CA SER A 207 0.86 14.77 14.66
C SER A 207 1.59 13.48 14.29
N TYR A 208 1.46 13.05 13.02
CA TYR A 208 1.94 11.73 12.59
C TYR A 208 2.52 11.80 11.18
N ASP A 209 3.57 11.06 10.91
CA ASP A 209 4.21 10.93 9.59
C ASP A 209 3.82 9.65 8.82
N GLY A 210 3.13 8.74 9.50
CA GLY A 210 2.65 7.51 8.91
C GLY A 210 1.58 6.81 9.72
N LEU A 211 1.00 5.78 9.12
CA LEU A 211 -0.03 4.94 9.70
C LEU A 211 0.28 3.47 9.43
N GLN A 212 0.35 2.68 10.48
CA GLN A 212 0.46 1.23 10.37
C GLN A 212 -0.90 0.60 10.62
N LEU A 213 -1.41 -0.15 9.65
CA LEU A 213 -2.58 -1.01 9.82
C LEU A 213 -2.12 -2.42 10.12
N SER A 214 -2.76 -3.07 11.09
CA SER A 214 -2.40 -4.42 11.50
C SER A 214 -3.64 -5.26 11.84
N LEU A 215 -3.56 -6.56 11.55
CA LEU A 215 -4.49 -7.54 12.05
C LEU A 215 -3.96 -8.06 13.38
N ALA A 216 -4.77 -8.01 14.43
CA ALA A 216 -4.38 -8.36 15.78
C ALA A 216 -5.54 -9.05 16.54
N GLY A 217 -5.23 -9.63 17.69
CA GLY A 217 -6.22 -10.23 18.59
C GLY A 217 -6.08 -11.74 18.72
N SER A 218 -7.11 -12.39 19.26
CA SER A 218 -7.13 -13.83 19.52
C SER A 218 -8.48 -14.40 19.09
N GLY A 219 -8.70 -14.55 17.78
CA GLY A 219 -9.97 -15.05 17.27
C GLY A 219 -10.13 -14.73 15.80
N THR A 220 -11.35 -14.65 15.32
CA THR A 220 -11.63 -14.42 13.90
C THR A 220 -12.05 -12.98 13.61
N ILE A 221 -11.78 -12.53 12.39
CA ILE A 221 -12.24 -11.27 11.82
C ILE A 221 -12.57 -11.49 10.34
N THR A 222 -13.72 -11.01 9.90
CA THR A 222 -14.09 -11.03 8.47
C THR A 222 -13.86 -9.67 7.86
N LEU A 223 -13.06 -9.62 6.80
CA LEU A 223 -12.76 -8.40 6.05
C LEU A 223 -13.27 -8.52 4.60
N THR A 224 -13.99 -7.50 4.18
CA THR A 224 -14.51 -7.36 2.81
C THR A 224 -13.67 -6.36 2.02
N GLY A 225 -13.35 -5.22 2.61
CA GLY A 225 -12.55 -4.18 1.99
C GLY A 225 -12.01 -3.17 3.00
N ILE A 226 -10.84 -2.63 2.73
CA ILE A 226 -10.21 -1.60 3.53
C ILE A 226 -9.87 -0.42 2.63
N MET A 227 -10.14 0.79 3.10
CA MET A 227 -9.82 2.03 2.40
C MET A 227 -8.95 2.93 3.26
N VAL A 228 -7.94 3.49 2.64
CA VAL A 228 -7.15 4.58 3.19
C VAL A 228 -7.00 5.65 2.11
N GLN A 229 -7.57 6.83 2.36
CA GLN A 229 -7.32 8.00 1.52
C GLN A 229 -6.37 8.95 2.26
N VAL A 230 -5.32 9.38 1.56
CA VAL A 230 -4.37 10.37 2.08
C VAL A 230 -4.51 11.63 1.25
N ILE A 231 -5.29 12.57 1.74
CA ILE A 231 -5.69 13.80 1.03
C ILE A 231 -5.29 15.03 1.80
N LYS A 232 -5.27 16.18 1.14
CA LYS A 232 -4.89 17.45 1.79
C LYS A 232 -5.73 17.69 3.03
N THR A 233 -5.09 18.15 4.09
CA THR A 233 -5.74 18.51 5.35
C THR A 233 -6.80 19.60 5.10
N GLY A 234 -7.95 19.43 5.72
CA GLY A 234 -9.13 20.31 5.52
C GLY A 234 -10.09 19.83 4.43
N VAL A 235 -9.72 18.81 3.64
CA VAL A 235 -10.63 18.16 2.70
C VAL A 235 -11.33 16.99 3.38
N ASN A 236 -12.64 16.93 3.30
CA ASN A 236 -13.44 15.79 3.78
C ASN A 236 -13.78 14.88 2.59
N PRO A 237 -13.36 13.61 2.60
CA PRO A 237 -13.63 12.69 1.49
C PRO A 237 -15.12 12.33 1.33
N GLY A 238 -15.95 12.60 2.33
CA GLY A 238 -17.38 12.29 2.29
C GLY A 238 -17.71 10.78 2.20
N PRO A 239 -19.01 10.44 2.12
CA PRO A 239 -19.45 9.09 1.87
C PRO A 239 -19.23 8.67 0.41
N GLY A 240 -19.39 7.39 0.09
CA GLY A 240 -19.32 6.90 -1.28
C GLY A 240 -18.93 5.45 -1.41
N MET A 241 -18.74 5.03 -2.65
CA MET A 241 -18.41 3.64 -2.99
C MET A 241 -17.00 3.25 -2.53
N PHE A 242 -16.82 1.96 -2.32
CA PHE A 242 -15.51 1.37 -2.13
C PHE A 242 -14.66 1.50 -3.41
N ILE A 243 -13.40 1.78 -3.23
CA ILE A 243 -12.40 1.85 -4.31
C ILE A 243 -11.29 0.85 -3.98
N SER A 244 -10.96 0.01 -4.95
CA SER A 244 -9.85 -0.94 -4.82
C SER A 244 -8.51 -0.23 -4.62
N GLY A 245 -7.57 -0.91 -3.96
CA GLY A 245 -6.25 -0.36 -3.68
C GLY A 245 -5.44 -0.07 -4.92
N GLN A 246 -4.81 1.08 -4.95
CA GLN A 246 -3.95 1.55 -6.02
C GLN A 246 -2.55 1.94 -5.53
N GLY A 247 -2.35 1.94 -4.22
CA GLY A 247 -1.07 2.25 -3.60
C GLY A 247 -0.04 1.14 -3.75
N ASN A 248 1.08 1.36 -3.12
CA ASN A 248 2.21 0.43 -3.08
C ASN A 248 2.40 -0.12 -1.66
N SER A 249 3.02 -1.29 -1.57
CA SER A 249 3.62 -1.80 -0.34
C SER A 249 5.07 -1.32 -0.24
N GLY A 250 5.75 -1.66 0.85
CA GLY A 250 7.19 -1.40 0.96
C GLY A 250 7.95 -2.03 -0.21
N CYS A 251 8.83 -1.26 -0.82
CA CYS A 251 9.61 -1.64 -2.00
C CYS A 251 11.10 -1.62 -1.71
N SER A 252 11.87 -2.23 -2.60
CA SER A 252 13.33 -2.12 -2.62
C SER A 252 13.78 -1.76 -4.04
N PHE A 253 14.91 -1.08 -4.15
CA PHE A 253 15.53 -0.86 -5.45
C PHE A 253 15.97 -2.21 -6.04
N VAL A 254 15.62 -2.43 -7.32
CA VAL A 254 16.06 -3.63 -8.07
C VAL A 254 17.52 -3.48 -8.50
N THR A 255 17.86 -2.26 -8.91
CA THR A 255 19.21 -1.86 -9.34
C THR A 255 19.50 -0.49 -8.78
N GLN A 256 20.77 -0.10 -8.75
CA GLN A 256 21.14 1.28 -8.46
C GLN A 256 20.46 2.23 -9.47
N PRO A 257 19.89 3.37 -9.00
CA PRO A 257 19.29 4.33 -9.89
C PRO A 257 20.25 4.79 -11.00
N GLN A 258 19.75 4.81 -12.21
CA GLN A 258 20.53 5.27 -13.35
C GLN A 258 20.51 6.79 -13.44
N TYR A 259 21.67 7.37 -13.60
CA TYR A 259 21.91 8.80 -13.64
C TYR A 259 22.42 9.21 -15.02
N THR A 260 21.75 10.12 -15.68
CA THR A 260 22.12 10.63 -16.99
C THR A 260 22.31 12.14 -16.96
N PRO A 261 23.54 12.66 -17.02
CA PRO A 261 23.77 14.09 -17.06
C PRO A 261 23.35 14.65 -18.44
N TYR A 262 22.52 15.68 -18.45
CA TYR A 262 22.13 16.34 -19.70
C TYR A 262 23.06 17.49 -20.09
N SER A 263 23.54 18.23 -19.11
CA SER A 263 24.47 19.33 -19.33
C SER A 263 25.17 19.74 -18.05
N ALA A 264 26.47 19.84 -18.13
CA ALA A 264 27.26 20.38 -17.00
C ALA A 264 26.97 21.87 -16.76
N ALA A 265 26.56 22.60 -17.80
CA ALA A 265 26.30 24.04 -17.70
C ALA A 265 24.97 24.38 -17.01
N PHE A 266 23.99 23.46 -17.04
CA PHE A 266 22.66 23.70 -16.48
C PHE A 266 22.36 22.89 -15.23
N ASP A 267 23.32 22.13 -14.75
CA ASP A 267 23.17 21.29 -13.55
C ASP A 267 21.89 20.42 -13.55
N ARG A 268 21.53 19.91 -14.73
CA ARG A 268 20.31 19.12 -14.97
C ARG A 268 20.66 17.68 -15.30
N VAL A 269 19.87 16.78 -14.73
CA VAL A 269 20.09 15.34 -14.85
C VAL A 269 18.77 14.60 -15.00
N GLY A 270 18.82 13.46 -15.69
CA GLY A 270 17.75 12.48 -15.67
C GLY A 270 18.06 11.37 -14.67
N VAL A 271 17.02 10.85 -14.02
CA VAL A 271 17.14 9.70 -13.12
C VAL A 271 16.07 8.68 -13.45
N VAL A 272 16.47 7.42 -13.49
CA VAL A 272 15.56 6.26 -13.61
C VAL A 272 15.81 5.36 -12.41
N ALA A 273 14.76 5.06 -11.68
CA ALA A 273 14.78 4.18 -10.53
C ALA A 273 13.80 3.02 -10.71
N GLU A 274 14.29 1.79 -10.61
CA GLU A 274 13.49 0.59 -10.67
C GLU A 274 13.27 0.03 -9.26
N LEU A 275 12.01 -0.16 -8.89
CA LEU A 275 11.60 -0.60 -7.58
C LEU A 275 10.72 -1.85 -7.69
N ALA A 276 10.89 -2.80 -6.79
CA ALA A 276 10.03 -3.97 -6.67
C ALA A 276 9.39 -4.02 -5.28
N GLU A 277 8.12 -4.39 -5.22
CA GLU A 277 7.44 -4.65 -3.95
C GLU A 277 8.08 -5.84 -3.24
N THR A 278 8.62 -5.58 -2.07
CA THR A 278 9.27 -6.58 -1.21
C THR A 278 8.68 -6.58 0.20
N GLY A 279 7.94 -5.53 0.52
CA GLY A 279 7.35 -5.31 1.83
C GLY A 279 5.99 -5.98 2.01
N GLY A 280 5.67 -6.27 3.23
CA GLY A 280 4.35 -6.76 3.63
C GLY A 280 4.22 -8.26 3.82
N TRP A 281 5.29 -9.03 3.56
CA TRP A 281 5.26 -10.47 3.76
C TRP A 281 5.78 -10.91 5.13
N ASN A 282 6.69 -10.16 5.73
CA ASN A 282 7.36 -10.51 6.98
C ASN A 282 7.80 -9.26 7.76
N GLN A 283 6.89 -8.49 8.28
CA GLN A 283 7.22 -7.52 9.33
C GLN A 283 6.45 -7.84 10.59
#